data_f1ee393242c042641a36c111e5fcf4d2
#
_entry.id   f1ee393242c042641a36c111e5fcf4d2
#
_cell.length_a   1.000
_cell.length_b   1.000
_cell.length_c   1.000
_cell.angle_alpha   90.00
_cell.angle_beta   90.00
_cell.angle_gamma   90.00
#
_symmetry.space_group_name_H-M   'P 1'
#
loop_
_entity.id
_entity.type
_entity.pdbx_description
1 polymer ?
#
loop_
_entity_poly.entity_id
_entity_poly.type
_entity_poly.pdbx_seq_one_letter_code
_entity_poly.pdbx_strand_id
1 'polypeptide(L)'
;MPAALVTGGCGFIASNFINRMKDKYPDIEFVTVDKMDYCSNTKNVDDGKATIIKGNVGNAELIEHLIHEYEFDYVFHFAAQSHVDNSFENALTFTKDNVHATHVLIEACRYFLPNVEFIHFSTDEVYGESVTDVPFTEKDAVLKPTNPYSASKAAAEMLVRSYIESFGMNIKVIRCNNVYGPNQYPEKLIPKFKKLLKENKKCTI
;
A
#
# COMPACT_ATOMS: atom_id res chain seq x y z
N MET A 1 -12.33 -1.44 -21.73
CA MET A 1 -12.59 -0.47 -20.62
C MET A 1 -11.28 -0.27 -19.88
N PRO A 2 -11.01 0.93 -19.38
CA PRO A 2 -9.80 1.11 -18.57
C PRO A 2 -9.85 0.20 -17.34
N ALA A 3 -8.70 -0.37 -16.97
CA ALA A 3 -8.59 -1.28 -15.84
C ALA A 3 -7.56 -0.78 -14.82
N ALA A 4 -7.84 -1.02 -13.55
CA ALA A 4 -6.99 -0.59 -12.43
C ALA A 4 -6.68 -1.76 -11.50
N LEU A 5 -5.39 -2.04 -11.32
CA LEU A 5 -4.92 -2.97 -10.30
C LEU A 5 -4.75 -2.22 -8.97
N VAL A 6 -5.41 -2.70 -7.93
CA VAL A 6 -5.26 -2.18 -6.56
C VAL A 6 -4.69 -3.28 -5.68
N THR A 7 -3.45 -3.18 -5.24
CA THR A 7 -2.86 -4.19 -4.38
C THR A 7 -3.20 -3.94 -2.92
N GLY A 8 -3.46 -5.00 -2.14
CA GLY A 8 -3.87 -4.89 -0.74
C GLY A 8 -5.30 -4.37 -0.55
N GLY A 9 -6.18 -4.61 -1.54
CA GLY A 9 -7.53 -4.01 -1.57
C GLY A 9 -8.49 -4.47 -0.50
N CYS A 10 -8.22 -5.59 0.17
CA CYS A 10 -9.02 -6.04 1.31
C CYS A 10 -8.59 -5.41 2.64
N GLY A 11 -7.52 -4.60 2.63
CA GLY A 11 -7.06 -3.80 3.77
C GLY A 11 -7.86 -2.51 3.95
N PHE A 12 -7.54 -1.76 5.01
CA PHE A 12 -8.26 -0.55 5.40
C PHE A 12 -8.27 0.55 4.32
N ILE A 13 -7.08 1.02 3.91
CA ILE A 13 -6.98 2.21 3.04
C ILE A 13 -7.47 1.86 1.63
N ALA A 14 -6.99 0.75 1.07
CA ALA A 14 -7.29 0.37 -0.29
C ALA A 14 -8.76 0.00 -0.52
N SER A 15 -9.43 -0.63 0.45
CA SER A 15 -10.87 -0.92 0.34
C SER A 15 -11.72 0.35 0.27
N ASN A 16 -11.41 1.33 1.12
CA ASN A 16 -12.09 2.64 1.07
C ASN A 16 -11.80 3.38 -0.25
N PHE A 17 -10.59 3.24 -0.78
CA PHE A 17 -10.26 3.78 -2.10
C PHE A 17 -11.09 3.12 -3.20
N ILE A 18 -11.12 1.79 -3.28
CA ILE A 18 -11.90 1.02 -4.28
C ILE A 18 -13.37 1.43 -4.23
N ASN A 19 -13.99 1.36 -3.04
CA ASN A 19 -15.40 1.63 -2.87
C ASN A 19 -15.79 3.04 -3.37
N ARG A 20 -14.97 4.04 -3.06
CA ARG A 20 -15.22 5.42 -3.50
C ARG A 20 -14.89 5.64 -4.98
N MET A 21 -13.79 5.07 -5.46
CA MET A 21 -13.38 5.28 -6.85
C MET A 21 -14.32 4.58 -7.83
N LYS A 22 -14.83 3.39 -7.50
CA LYS A 22 -15.82 2.72 -8.35
C LYS A 22 -17.12 3.50 -8.48
N ASP A 23 -17.57 4.19 -7.42
CA ASP A 23 -18.74 5.07 -7.50
C ASP A 23 -18.49 6.31 -8.36
N LYS A 24 -17.27 6.86 -8.29
CA LYS A 24 -16.89 8.05 -9.05
C LYS A 24 -16.56 7.75 -10.52
N TYR A 25 -15.98 6.58 -10.76
CA TYR A 25 -15.50 6.13 -12.07
C TYR A 25 -16.08 4.74 -12.39
N PRO A 26 -17.40 4.65 -12.68
CA PRO A 26 -18.08 3.37 -12.87
C PRO A 26 -17.56 2.57 -14.08
N ASP A 27 -16.98 3.26 -15.06
CA ASP A 27 -16.44 2.65 -16.29
C ASP A 27 -15.04 2.04 -16.11
N ILE A 28 -14.38 2.25 -14.96
CA ILE A 28 -13.09 1.61 -14.66
C ILE A 28 -13.37 0.23 -14.05
N GLU A 29 -12.73 -0.80 -14.59
CA GLU A 29 -12.68 -2.11 -13.97
C GLU A 29 -11.63 -2.14 -12.88
N PHE A 30 -12.05 -2.42 -11.62
CA PHE A 30 -11.13 -2.58 -10.50
C PHE A 30 -10.85 -4.06 -10.23
N VAL A 31 -9.57 -4.41 -10.21
CA VAL A 31 -9.09 -5.74 -9.82
C VAL A 31 -8.19 -5.57 -8.61
N THR A 32 -8.36 -6.38 -7.58
CA THR A 32 -7.50 -6.31 -6.40
C THR A 32 -6.84 -7.64 -6.07
N VAL A 33 -5.54 -7.57 -5.76
CA VAL A 33 -4.76 -8.70 -5.24
C VAL A 33 -4.47 -8.45 -3.76
N ASP A 34 -4.87 -9.39 -2.91
CA ASP A 34 -4.62 -9.34 -1.48
C ASP A 34 -4.20 -10.73 -0.97
N LYS A 35 -3.13 -10.80 -0.19
CA LYS A 35 -2.68 -12.08 0.39
C LYS A 35 -3.57 -12.59 1.50
N MET A 36 -4.52 -11.78 1.96
CA MET A 36 -5.48 -12.05 3.04
C MET A 36 -4.78 -12.30 4.36
N ASP A 37 -3.95 -11.33 4.77
CA ASP A 37 -3.31 -11.32 6.07
C ASP A 37 -4.31 -10.97 7.20
N TYR A 38 -3.87 -11.03 8.45
CA TYR A 38 -4.69 -10.90 9.66
C TYR A 38 -5.58 -9.63 9.70
N CYS A 39 -5.17 -8.56 9.03
CA CYS A 39 -5.90 -7.28 8.98
C CYS A 39 -6.76 -7.10 7.72
N SER A 40 -6.75 -8.07 6.79
CA SER A 40 -7.53 -8.05 5.56
C SER A 40 -8.89 -8.71 5.73
N ASN A 41 -9.91 -8.15 5.04
CA ASN A 41 -11.25 -8.75 5.02
C ASN A 41 -11.92 -8.44 3.67
N THR A 42 -12.39 -9.47 2.97
CA THR A 42 -13.11 -9.29 1.68
C THR A 42 -14.36 -8.42 1.82
N LYS A 43 -15.01 -8.44 2.99
CA LYS A 43 -16.18 -7.59 3.30
C LYS A 43 -15.87 -6.09 3.40
N ASN A 44 -14.59 -5.70 3.38
CA ASN A 44 -14.21 -4.29 3.32
C ASN A 44 -14.43 -3.69 1.93
N VAL A 45 -14.44 -4.53 0.89
CA VAL A 45 -14.80 -4.14 -0.48
C VAL A 45 -16.28 -4.44 -0.66
N ASP A 46 -17.05 -3.43 -1.03
CA ASP A 46 -18.49 -3.55 -1.25
C ASP A 46 -18.76 -4.45 -2.47
N ASP A 47 -19.88 -5.15 -2.45
CA ASP A 47 -20.25 -6.12 -3.50
C ASP A 47 -20.26 -5.47 -4.89
N GLY A 48 -19.58 -6.13 -5.84
CA GLY A 48 -19.49 -5.68 -7.23
C GLY A 48 -18.57 -4.48 -7.48
N LYS A 49 -17.83 -3.99 -6.48
CA LYS A 49 -16.92 -2.84 -6.65
C LYS A 49 -15.57 -3.24 -7.27
N ALA A 50 -15.11 -4.47 -7.03
CA ALA A 50 -13.88 -4.99 -7.62
C ALA A 50 -13.90 -6.51 -7.73
N THR A 51 -13.12 -7.05 -8.68
CA THR A 51 -12.74 -8.47 -8.70
C THR A 51 -11.66 -8.71 -7.66
N ILE A 52 -11.91 -9.59 -6.68
CA ILE A 52 -10.99 -9.89 -5.58
C ILE A 52 -10.22 -11.16 -5.88
N ILE A 53 -8.91 -11.07 -5.96
CA ILE A 53 -7.99 -12.18 -6.19
C ILE A 53 -7.15 -12.39 -4.94
N LYS A 54 -7.24 -13.59 -4.37
CA LYS A 54 -6.38 -13.98 -3.25
C LYS A 54 -5.00 -14.38 -3.77
N GLY A 55 -3.98 -13.58 -3.43
CA GLY A 55 -2.62 -13.86 -3.88
C GLY A 55 -1.61 -12.90 -3.28
N ASN A 56 -0.34 -13.25 -3.43
CA ASN A 56 0.77 -12.43 -2.95
C ASN A 56 1.36 -11.64 -4.12
N VAL A 57 1.47 -10.32 -3.99
CA VAL A 57 2.09 -9.43 -4.98
C VAL A 57 3.55 -9.81 -5.29
N GLY A 58 4.24 -10.46 -4.35
CA GLY A 58 5.59 -11.00 -4.55
C GLY A 58 5.65 -12.28 -5.40
N ASN A 59 4.52 -12.79 -5.90
CA ASN A 59 4.48 -13.89 -6.84
C ASN A 59 4.48 -13.35 -8.28
N ALA A 60 5.63 -13.45 -8.94
CA ALA A 60 5.84 -12.91 -10.29
C ALA A 60 4.91 -13.54 -11.34
N GLU A 61 4.69 -14.86 -11.26
CA GLU A 61 3.83 -15.58 -12.20
C GLU A 61 2.37 -15.12 -12.09
N LEU A 62 1.88 -14.91 -10.87
CA LEU A 62 0.54 -14.36 -10.64
C LEU A 62 0.40 -12.95 -11.21
N ILE A 63 1.37 -12.08 -10.94
CA ILE A 63 1.32 -10.68 -11.41
C ILE A 63 1.37 -10.62 -12.92
N GLU A 64 2.27 -11.38 -13.57
CA GLU A 64 2.36 -11.48 -15.02
C GLU A 64 1.04 -11.98 -15.63
N HIS A 65 0.46 -13.05 -15.08
CA HIS A 65 -0.83 -13.58 -15.52
C HIS A 65 -1.93 -12.51 -15.49
N LEU A 66 -2.05 -11.78 -14.38
CA LEU A 66 -3.07 -10.73 -14.22
C LEU A 66 -2.84 -9.54 -15.16
N ILE A 67 -1.60 -9.16 -15.39
CA ILE A 67 -1.25 -8.09 -16.34
C ILE A 67 -1.72 -8.48 -17.75
N HIS A 68 -1.51 -9.72 -18.17
CA HIS A 68 -1.95 -10.20 -19.48
C HIS A 68 -3.46 -10.39 -19.60
N GLU A 69 -4.15 -10.69 -18.48
CA GLU A 69 -5.61 -10.87 -18.48
C GLU A 69 -6.35 -9.53 -18.54
N TYR A 70 -5.87 -8.52 -17.83
CA TYR A 70 -6.60 -7.25 -17.63
C TYR A 70 -5.99 -6.04 -18.34
N GLU A 71 -4.72 -6.09 -18.78
CA GLU A 71 -4.03 -5.00 -19.48
C GLU A 71 -4.19 -3.64 -18.76
N PHE A 72 -3.76 -3.55 -17.48
CA PHE A 72 -4.03 -2.41 -16.60
C PHE A 72 -3.49 -1.07 -17.11
N ASP A 73 -4.33 -0.04 -17.09
CA ASP A 73 -3.95 1.37 -17.33
C ASP A 73 -3.39 2.01 -16.06
N TYR A 74 -3.85 1.55 -14.89
CA TYR A 74 -3.50 2.11 -13.58
C TYR A 74 -3.08 1.01 -12.60
N VAL A 75 -2.05 1.30 -11.81
CA VAL A 75 -1.64 0.45 -10.69
C VAL A 75 -1.57 1.30 -9.43
N PHE A 76 -2.38 0.96 -8.43
CA PHE A 76 -2.37 1.56 -7.10
C PHE A 76 -1.78 0.57 -6.10
N HIS A 77 -0.54 0.80 -5.70
CA HIS A 77 0.21 -0.14 -4.86
C HIS A 77 0.11 0.22 -3.38
N PHE A 78 -0.95 -0.30 -2.71
CA PHE A 78 -1.17 -0.14 -1.26
C PHE A 78 -0.64 -1.32 -0.43
N ALA A 79 -0.46 -2.49 -1.03
CA ALA A 79 -0.05 -3.69 -0.30
C ALA A 79 1.27 -3.47 0.44
N ALA A 80 1.22 -3.59 1.76
CA ALA A 80 2.38 -3.47 2.63
C ALA A 80 2.08 -4.05 4.02
N GLN A 81 3.10 -4.53 4.72
CA GLN A 81 3.10 -4.63 6.17
C GLN A 81 3.24 -3.23 6.76
N SER A 82 2.35 -2.83 7.67
CA SER A 82 2.25 -1.44 8.14
C SER A 82 2.24 -1.26 9.66
N HIS A 83 2.34 -2.33 10.45
CA HIS A 83 2.33 -2.25 11.91
C HIS A 83 3.76 -2.19 12.45
N VAL A 84 4.14 -1.03 13.02
CA VAL A 84 5.52 -0.78 13.48
C VAL A 84 5.96 -1.81 14.52
N ASP A 85 5.13 -2.09 15.54
CA ASP A 85 5.49 -3.04 16.60
C ASP A 85 5.80 -4.43 16.04
N ASN A 86 4.98 -4.92 15.09
CA ASN A 86 5.22 -6.20 14.43
C ASN A 86 6.53 -6.20 13.63
N SER A 87 7.01 -5.03 13.19
CA SER A 87 8.25 -4.94 12.42
C SER A 87 9.49 -5.24 13.26
N PHE A 88 9.44 -5.01 14.57
CA PHE A 88 10.54 -5.36 15.47
C PHE A 88 10.66 -6.88 15.68
N GLU A 89 9.53 -7.59 15.67
CA GLU A 89 9.49 -9.04 15.86
C GLU A 89 9.74 -9.80 14.54
N ASN A 90 9.29 -9.25 13.41
CA ASN A 90 9.23 -9.95 12.12
C ASN A 90 9.85 -9.12 10.96
N ALA A 91 11.00 -8.48 11.19
CA ALA A 91 11.63 -7.56 10.22
C ALA A 91 11.82 -8.14 8.81
N LEU A 92 12.18 -9.42 8.69
CA LEU A 92 12.36 -10.08 7.38
C LEU A 92 11.08 -10.17 6.58
N THR A 93 9.92 -10.33 7.23
CA THR A 93 8.61 -10.30 6.56
C THR A 93 8.35 -8.93 5.95
N PHE A 94 8.73 -7.86 6.64
CA PHE A 94 8.61 -6.49 6.10
C PHE A 94 9.49 -6.28 4.87
N THR A 95 10.72 -6.78 4.87
CA THR A 95 11.57 -6.74 3.68
C THR A 95 10.95 -7.50 2.52
N LYS A 96 10.44 -8.71 2.77
CA LYS A 96 9.81 -9.54 1.74
C LYS A 96 8.54 -8.89 1.17
N ASP A 97 7.65 -8.40 2.05
CA ASP A 97 6.33 -7.90 1.63
C ASP A 97 6.37 -6.45 1.13
N ASN A 98 7.26 -5.61 1.67
CA ASN A 98 7.31 -4.19 1.30
C ASN A 98 8.36 -3.90 0.22
N VAL A 99 9.51 -4.59 0.23
CA VAL A 99 10.59 -4.33 -0.72
C VAL A 99 10.51 -5.28 -1.91
N HIS A 100 10.61 -6.59 -1.65
CA HIS A 100 10.63 -7.58 -2.72
C HIS A 100 9.31 -7.59 -3.52
N ALA A 101 8.14 -7.55 -2.86
CA ALA A 101 6.87 -7.53 -3.57
C ALA A 101 6.67 -6.25 -4.40
N THR A 102 7.12 -5.09 -3.91
CA THR A 102 7.15 -3.85 -4.71
C THR A 102 8.04 -4.02 -5.94
N HIS A 103 9.23 -4.64 -5.77
CA HIS A 103 10.15 -4.86 -6.89
C HIS A 103 9.57 -5.79 -7.95
N VAL A 104 8.95 -6.90 -7.55
CA VAL A 104 8.27 -7.82 -8.47
C VAL A 104 7.19 -7.09 -9.27
N LEU A 105 6.34 -6.32 -8.60
CA LEU A 105 5.25 -5.59 -9.27
C LEU A 105 5.76 -4.55 -10.26
N ILE A 106 6.72 -3.71 -9.84
CA ILE A 106 7.23 -2.63 -10.69
C ILE A 106 7.99 -3.18 -11.91
N GLU A 107 8.74 -4.28 -11.73
CA GLU A 107 9.47 -4.92 -12.82
C GLU A 107 8.50 -5.52 -13.85
N ALA A 108 7.44 -6.19 -13.40
CA ALA A 108 6.40 -6.70 -14.28
C ALA A 108 5.70 -5.55 -15.06
N CYS A 109 5.37 -4.45 -14.37
CA CYS A 109 4.81 -3.27 -15.02
C CYS A 109 5.75 -2.70 -16.08
N ARG A 110 7.04 -2.60 -15.79
CA ARG A 110 8.05 -2.10 -16.74
C ARG A 110 8.09 -2.91 -18.03
N TYR A 111 8.01 -4.23 -17.92
CA TYR A 111 8.09 -5.12 -19.09
C TYR A 111 6.80 -5.16 -19.91
N PHE A 112 5.66 -5.25 -19.23
CA PHE A 112 4.41 -5.60 -19.88
C PHE A 112 3.42 -4.43 -20.01
N LEU A 113 3.60 -3.34 -19.23
CA LEU A 113 2.71 -2.18 -19.20
C LEU A 113 3.51 -0.86 -19.36
N PRO A 114 4.14 -0.60 -20.49
CA PRO A 114 5.07 0.54 -20.65
C PRO A 114 4.41 1.92 -20.46
N ASN A 115 3.09 2.02 -20.59
CA ASN A 115 2.32 3.25 -20.45
C ASN A 115 1.51 3.33 -19.16
N VAL A 116 1.65 2.38 -18.23
CA VAL A 116 0.88 2.34 -16.99
C VAL A 116 1.14 3.58 -16.12
N GLU A 117 0.09 4.12 -15.55
CA GLU A 117 0.23 5.09 -14.46
C GLU A 117 0.32 4.34 -13.13
N PHE A 118 1.50 4.38 -12.50
CA PHE A 118 1.77 3.65 -11.26
C PHE A 118 1.80 4.60 -10.07
N ILE A 119 1.02 4.32 -9.04
CA ILE A 119 0.96 5.09 -7.81
C ILE A 119 1.46 4.24 -6.64
N HIS A 120 2.62 4.61 -6.08
CA HIS A 120 3.23 3.94 -4.93
C HIS A 120 2.86 4.65 -3.63
N PHE A 121 2.21 3.93 -2.72
CA PHE A 121 1.89 4.46 -1.38
C PHE A 121 3.03 4.17 -0.42
N SER A 122 3.76 5.22 -0.06
CA SER A 122 4.79 5.26 0.97
C SER A 122 4.22 5.83 2.28
N THR A 123 5.06 6.29 3.17
CA THR A 123 4.71 6.83 4.49
C THR A 123 5.58 8.04 4.82
N ASP A 124 5.09 8.95 5.64
CA ASP A 124 5.86 10.05 6.22
C ASP A 124 6.97 9.55 7.17
N GLU A 125 6.84 8.35 7.73
CA GLU A 125 7.86 7.77 8.60
C GLU A 125 9.23 7.54 7.91
N VAL A 126 9.27 7.59 6.57
CA VAL A 126 10.55 7.52 5.83
C VAL A 126 11.45 8.74 6.08
N TYR A 127 10.88 9.88 6.51
CA TYR A 127 11.65 11.06 6.89
C TYR A 127 12.39 10.90 8.22
N GLY A 128 11.91 10.01 9.09
CA GLY A 128 12.37 9.86 10.46
C GLY A 128 11.70 10.86 11.41
N GLU A 129 12.26 11.00 12.61
CA GLU A 129 11.73 11.90 13.63
C GLU A 129 12.05 13.35 13.32
N SER A 130 11.04 14.22 13.42
CA SER A 130 11.27 15.67 13.39
C SER A 130 11.78 16.12 14.75
N VAL A 131 12.99 16.62 14.77
CA VAL A 131 13.64 17.19 15.97
C VAL A 131 13.54 18.70 16.02
N THR A 132 12.84 19.32 15.07
CA THR A 132 12.64 20.76 14.94
C THR A 132 11.18 21.07 14.67
N ASP A 133 10.76 22.33 14.87
CA ASP A 133 9.41 22.80 14.51
C ASP A 133 9.23 23.01 12.99
N VAL A 134 10.27 22.74 12.20
CA VAL A 134 10.20 22.88 10.74
C VAL A 134 9.66 21.56 10.14
N PRO A 135 8.52 21.60 9.45
CA PRO A 135 7.96 20.42 8.82
C PRO A 135 8.84 19.94 7.66
N PHE A 136 8.90 18.62 7.46
CA PHE A 136 9.49 18.04 6.27
C PHE A 136 8.67 18.36 5.02
N THR A 137 9.36 18.45 3.88
CA THR A 137 8.74 18.62 2.57
C THR A 137 9.14 17.49 1.64
N GLU A 138 8.44 17.33 0.52
CA GLU A 138 8.76 16.32 -0.51
C GLU A 138 10.15 16.53 -1.13
N LYS A 139 10.71 17.74 -0.98
CA LYS A 139 12.06 18.10 -1.46
C LYS A 139 13.16 17.65 -0.51
N ASP A 140 12.81 17.27 0.72
CA ASP A 140 13.77 16.75 1.68
C ASP A 140 14.26 15.37 1.20
N ALA A 141 15.43 15.37 0.58
CA ALA A 141 15.94 14.22 -0.16
C ALA A 141 16.50 13.11 0.76
N VAL A 142 16.83 13.45 2.00
CA VAL A 142 17.48 12.48 2.90
C VAL A 142 16.43 11.76 3.72
N LEU A 143 16.20 10.48 3.41
CA LEU A 143 15.35 9.62 4.21
C LEU A 143 16.14 9.09 5.42
N LYS A 144 15.53 9.16 6.61
CA LYS A 144 16.13 8.75 7.89
C LYS A 144 15.18 7.84 8.67
N PRO A 145 14.79 6.69 8.12
CA PRO A 145 13.86 5.78 8.81
C PRO A 145 14.46 5.28 10.13
N THR A 146 13.61 5.17 11.16
CA THR A 146 14.05 4.86 12.54
C THR A 146 13.61 3.47 13.03
N ASN A 147 12.83 2.74 12.24
CA ASN A 147 12.35 1.40 12.58
C ASN A 147 12.33 0.48 11.34
N PRO A 148 12.21 -0.86 11.50
CA PRO A 148 12.25 -1.79 10.38
C PRO A 148 11.11 -1.58 9.35
N TYR A 149 9.92 -1.14 9.79
CA TYR A 149 8.82 -0.79 8.88
C TYR A 149 9.21 0.39 8.00
N SER A 150 9.55 1.54 8.60
CA SER A 150 9.91 2.74 7.84
C SER A 150 11.14 2.52 6.96
N ALA A 151 12.12 1.71 7.42
CA ALA A 151 13.28 1.31 6.62
C ALA A 151 12.87 0.48 5.39
N SER A 152 11.94 -0.47 5.53
CA SER A 152 11.43 -1.25 4.40
C SER A 152 10.66 -0.39 3.40
N LYS A 153 9.89 0.60 3.86
CA LYS A 153 9.17 1.55 2.98
C LYS A 153 10.13 2.48 2.26
N ALA A 154 11.16 2.99 2.95
CA ALA A 154 12.21 3.80 2.32
C ALA A 154 13.00 3.00 1.26
N ALA A 155 13.33 1.74 1.53
CA ALA A 155 13.99 0.87 0.57
C ALA A 155 13.12 0.62 -0.68
N ALA A 156 11.84 0.36 -0.50
CA ALA A 156 10.89 0.23 -1.60
C ALA A 156 10.80 1.53 -2.43
N GLU A 157 10.75 2.68 -1.76
CA GLU A 157 10.74 3.98 -2.44
C GLU A 157 12.03 4.24 -3.23
N MET A 158 13.20 3.81 -2.74
CA MET A 158 14.46 3.92 -3.49
C MET A 158 14.45 3.07 -4.76
N LEU A 159 13.90 1.84 -4.71
CA LEU A 159 13.67 1.04 -5.92
C LEU A 159 12.75 1.77 -6.89
N VAL A 160 11.59 2.24 -6.43
CA VAL A 160 10.63 2.99 -7.25
C VAL A 160 11.31 4.18 -7.94
N ARG A 161 12.09 4.97 -7.21
CA ARG A 161 12.83 6.12 -7.78
C ARG A 161 13.84 5.69 -8.83
N SER A 162 14.54 4.58 -8.62
CA SER A 162 15.49 4.08 -9.61
C SER A 162 14.80 3.70 -10.93
N TYR A 163 13.56 3.22 -10.89
CA TYR A 163 12.77 2.91 -12.08
C TYR A 163 12.26 4.15 -12.81
N ILE A 164 11.94 5.22 -12.07
CA ILE A 164 11.63 6.53 -12.67
C ILE A 164 12.85 7.05 -13.43
N GLU A 165 14.01 7.09 -12.80
CA GLU A 165 15.23 7.68 -13.35
C GLU A 165 15.84 6.82 -14.47
N SER A 166 15.89 5.48 -14.29
CA SER A 166 16.58 4.60 -15.23
C SER A 166 15.74 4.19 -16.44
N PHE A 167 14.41 4.12 -16.27
CA PHE A 167 13.50 3.59 -17.29
C PHE A 167 12.41 4.60 -17.71
N GLY A 168 12.34 5.77 -17.09
CA GLY A 168 11.35 6.80 -17.44
C GLY A 168 9.91 6.40 -17.11
N MET A 169 9.70 5.49 -16.17
CA MET A 169 8.36 5.03 -15.81
C MET A 169 7.51 6.15 -15.20
N ASN A 170 6.22 6.20 -15.59
CA ASN A 170 5.27 7.17 -15.05
C ASN A 170 4.81 6.72 -13.65
N ILE A 171 5.60 7.01 -12.62
CA ILE A 171 5.32 6.65 -11.25
C ILE A 171 5.16 7.88 -10.37
N LYS A 172 4.12 7.88 -9.54
CA LYS A 172 3.92 8.87 -8.49
C LYS A 172 4.09 8.22 -7.12
N VAL A 173 4.83 8.88 -6.23
CA VAL A 173 5.03 8.42 -4.86
C VAL A 173 4.22 9.29 -3.92
N ILE A 174 3.40 8.68 -3.07
CA ILE A 174 2.59 9.35 -2.06
C ILE A 174 3.12 8.97 -0.68
N ARG A 175 3.60 9.94 0.10
CA ARG A 175 3.99 9.76 1.50
C ARG A 175 2.83 10.18 2.37
N CYS A 176 2.03 9.19 2.80
CA CYS A 176 0.87 9.44 3.63
C CYS A 176 1.25 9.66 5.09
N ASN A 177 0.63 10.65 5.74
CA ASN A 177 0.54 10.71 7.19
C ASN A 177 -0.41 9.62 7.72
N ASN A 178 -0.53 9.53 9.06
CA ASN A 178 -1.45 8.60 9.69
C ASN A 178 -2.90 8.82 9.24
N VAL A 179 -3.52 7.75 8.78
CA VAL A 179 -4.91 7.74 8.30
C VAL A 179 -5.78 7.01 9.32
N TYR A 180 -7.04 7.42 9.46
CA TYR A 180 -8.04 6.71 10.26
C TYR A 180 -9.40 6.72 9.54
N GLY A 181 -10.23 5.71 9.83
CA GLY A 181 -11.54 5.61 9.20
C GLY A 181 -12.20 4.26 9.31
N PRO A 182 -13.28 4.04 8.52
CA PRO A 182 -13.97 2.75 8.43
C PRO A 182 -13.02 1.62 8.03
N ASN A 183 -13.28 0.41 8.53
CA ASN A 183 -12.51 -0.79 8.25
C ASN A 183 -11.06 -0.80 8.80
N GLN A 184 -10.63 0.23 9.54
CA GLN A 184 -9.32 0.22 10.17
C GLN A 184 -9.21 -0.85 11.24
N TYR A 185 -8.17 -1.69 11.13
CA TYR A 185 -7.93 -2.75 12.10
C TYR A 185 -7.63 -2.18 13.50
N PRO A 186 -8.16 -2.77 14.60
CA PRO A 186 -8.13 -2.18 15.93
C PRO A 186 -6.79 -2.35 16.68
N GLU A 187 -5.68 -2.24 15.97
CA GLU A 187 -4.32 -2.20 16.53
C GLU A 187 -3.79 -0.77 16.69
N LYS A 188 -4.28 0.15 15.85
CA LYS A 188 -3.89 1.57 15.87
C LYS A 188 -4.67 2.35 16.92
N LEU A 189 -4.12 3.47 17.39
CA LEU A 189 -4.59 4.25 18.53
C LEU A 189 -6.11 4.52 18.51
N ILE A 190 -6.61 5.15 17.44
CA ILE A 190 -8.02 5.57 17.36
C ILE A 190 -8.98 4.37 17.40
N PRO A 191 -8.87 3.35 16.52
CA PRO A 191 -9.78 2.21 16.56
C PRO A 191 -9.60 1.37 17.83
N LYS A 192 -8.37 1.26 18.37
CA LYS A 192 -8.09 0.58 19.65
C LYS A 192 -8.83 1.24 20.82
N PHE A 193 -8.71 2.57 20.93
CA PHE A 193 -9.37 3.32 22.01
C PHE A 193 -10.90 3.27 21.86
N LYS A 194 -11.41 3.43 20.64
CA LYS A 194 -12.84 3.28 20.36
C LYS A 194 -13.37 1.91 20.82
N LYS A 195 -12.61 0.82 20.58
CA LYS A 195 -12.97 -0.53 21.05
C LYS A 195 -12.94 -0.62 22.57
N LEU A 196 -11.84 -0.17 23.21
CA LEU A 196 -11.69 -0.21 24.67
C LEU A 196 -12.82 0.58 25.39
N LEU A 197 -13.15 1.78 24.89
CA LEU A 197 -14.24 2.59 25.44
C LEU A 197 -15.60 1.92 25.31
N LYS A 198 -15.88 1.24 24.18
CA LYS A 198 -17.11 0.45 24.03
C LYS A 198 -17.20 -0.73 25.00
N GLU A 199 -16.06 -1.28 25.41
CA GLU A 199 -15.95 -2.38 26.36
C GLU A 199 -15.81 -1.89 27.82
N ASN A 200 -15.96 -0.58 28.08
CA ASN A 200 -15.73 0.07 29.40
C ASN A 200 -14.34 -0.22 29.97
N LYS A 201 -13.32 -0.38 29.12
CA LYS A 201 -11.93 -0.60 29.51
C LYS A 201 -11.14 0.70 29.48
N LYS A 202 -10.09 0.77 30.31
CA LYS A 202 -9.19 1.92 30.33
C LYS A 202 -8.40 2.01 29.01
N CYS A 203 -8.25 3.24 28.51
CA CYS A 203 -7.34 3.55 27.43
C CYS A 203 -5.97 3.87 28.06
N THR A 204 -4.99 3.02 27.82
CA THR A 204 -3.60 3.22 28.26
C THR A 204 -2.77 3.63 27.04
N ILE A 205 -1.96 4.66 27.24
CA ILE A 205 -0.95 5.13 26.30
C ILE A 205 0.38 4.50 26.68
#